data_dea80c773c215a0b5b3589f74d2bc336
#
_entry.id   dea80c773c215a0b5b3589f74d2bc336
#
_cell.length_a   1.000
_cell.length_b   1.000
_cell.length_c   1.000
_cell.angle_alpha   90.00
_cell.angle_beta   90.00
_cell.angle_gamma   90.00
#
_symmetry.space_group_name_H-M   'P 1'
#
loop_
_entity.id
_entity.type
_entity.pdbx_description
1 polymer ?
#
loop_
_entity_poly.entity_id
_entity_poly.type
_entity_poly.pdbx_seq_one_letter_code
_entity_poly.pdbx_strand_id
1 'polypeptide(L)'
;MKEDNDNNNENRVTTETLFSDIKETEIRNGKEYIQIEDSYVDGDRVYINPKTGKKIVYIDGLSPIMLEVGTALVKGYLDIMQDNYGFLRDKTLRNTKNDVYVSQTMIKLFGLAIGDSVLGITREAEEGKYPALIYVVHINDKTVSKAFRSKKFDSLIPMYPLEKLEIDKGNTLSNRIISLISPIGKGQRALIVSPPKAGKTTMLKEIAISLKENCKSAELMVLLIDERPEEVTDIEDTIGGYVISSTFDQKPEDHIHIAEFALEIAKRKVENGKDVVVLLDSITRLARAYNLIVPSSGKLLSGGFDPNALYRPKKFFGAARNTKEAGSLTIIATALVDTGSRLDDVVYEEFKGTGNMELHLDRNIAEMRIFPAINVKKSSTRKDELLYGAEEKKKIDKLRTKISGLTDVEATKTIISLLKKTKTNDELIEKL
;
A
#
# COMPACT_ATOMS: atom_id res chain seq x y z
N MET A 1 13.08 -15.89 69.57
CA MET A 1 12.40 -17.10 69.07
C MET A 1 11.66 -16.77 67.81
N LYS A 2 12.00 -17.53 66.82
CA LYS A 2 11.45 -17.61 65.46
C LYS A 2 11.90 -16.55 64.48
N GLU A 3 12.80 -17.02 63.69
CA GLU A 3 13.30 -16.59 62.41
C GLU A 3 12.16 -16.58 61.38
N ASP A 4 12.03 -15.53 60.64
CA ASP A 4 11.30 -15.53 59.38
C ASP A 4 12.32 -15.42 58.25
N ASN A 5 12.46 -16.52 57.53
CA ASN A 5 13.26 -16.63 56.32
C ASN A 5 12.47 -15.98 55.16
N ASP A 6 12.90 -14.85 54.70
CA ASP A 6 12.51 -14.30 53.42
C ASP A 6 13.29 -14.98 52.29
N ASN A 7 12.61 -15.91 51.64
CA ASN A 7 13.05 -16.49 50.36
C ASN A 7 12.77 -15.51 49.22
N ASN A 8 13.69 -14.63 48.97
CA ASN A 8 13.81 -13.92 47.69
C ASN A 8 14.48 -14.85 46.67
N ASN A 9 13.67 -15.68 46.02
CA ASN A 9 14.07 -16.39 44.82
C ASN A 9 13.94 -15.42 43.63
N GLU A 10 14.94 -14.57 43.47
CA GLU A 10 15.18 -13.88 42.20
C GLU A 10 15.46 -14.96 41.15
N ASN A 11 14.56 -15.09 40.18
CA ASN A 11 14.76 -15.84 38.95
C ASN A 11 16.00 -15.32 38.22
N ARG A 12 17.18 -15.76 38.61
CA ARG A 12 18.37 -15.72 37.77
C ARG A 12 18.13 -16.70 36.63
N VAL A 13 17.64 -16.16 35.47
CA VAL A 13 17.74 -16.87 34.22
C VAL A 13 19.21 -17.09 33.96
N THR A 14 19.67 -18.31 34.21
CA THR A 14 21.06 -18.71 33.91
C THR A 14 21.21 -18.76 32.39
N THR A 15 22.38 -18.35 31.90
CA THR A 15 22.77 -18.38 30.49
C THR A 15 22.49 -19.72 29.79
N GLU A 16 22.42 -20.83 30.55
CA GLU A 16 22.10 -22.15 30.04
C GLU A 16 20.63 -22.35 29.64
N THR A 17 19.69 -21.59 30.22
CA THR A 17 18.25 -21.64 29.85
C THR A 17 17.92 -20.87 28.57
N LEU A 18 18.77 -19.92 28.14
CA LEU A 18 18.62 -19.15 26.93
C LEU A 18 19.04 -19.89 25.63
N PHE A 19 19.69 -21.07 25.77
CA PHE A 19 20.31 -21.76 24.63
C PHE A 19 19.72 -23.14 24.35
N SER A 20 18.53 -23.45 24.85
CA SER A 20 17.86 -24.74 24.59
C SER A 20 17.43 -24.95 23.14
N ASP A 21 17.33 -23.87 22.34
CA ASP A 21 16.85 -23.89 20.95
C ASP A 21 17.93 -23.51 19.93
N ILE A 22 19.18 -24.04 20.14
CA ILE A 22 20.29 -23.80 19.18
C ILE A 22 19.98 -24.50 17.88
N LYS A 23 19.74 -23.72 16.80
CA LYS A 23 19.50 -24.24 15.46
C LYS A 23 20.79 -24.46 14.67
N GLU A 24 21.76 -23.55 14.75
CA GLU A 24 23.04 -23.61 14.05
C GLU A 24 24.13 -22.82 14.79
N THR A 25 25.40 -23.25 14.64
CA THR A 25 26.57 -22.51 15.15
C THR A 25 27.49 -22.12 14.00
N GLU A 26 28.10 -20.92 14.06
CA GLU A 26 29.10 -20.43 13.11
C GLU A 26 30.39 -20.06 13.84
N ILE A 27 31.55 -20.46 13.29
CA ILE A 27 32.88 -20.07 13.81
C ILE A 27 33.44 -18.96 12.91
N ARG A 28 33.67 -17.77 13.47
CA ARG A 28 34.24 -16.63 12.77
C ARG A 28 35.41 -16.04 13.55
N ASN A 29 36.57 -15.88 12.89
CA ASN A 29 37.80 -15.38 13.53
C ASN A 29 38.13 -16.11 14.84
N GLY A 30 37.91 -17.45 14.88
CA GLY A 30 38.17 -18.28 16.06
C GLY A 30 37.16 -18.09 17.21
N LYS A 31 36.03 -17.40 17.00
CA LYS A 31 34.96 -17.20 17.96
C LYS A 31 33.70 -17.90 17.48
N GLU A 32 33.06 -18.58 18.40
CA GLU A 32 31.79 -19.28 18.17
C GLU A 32 30.63 -18.30 18.30
N TYR A 33 29.67 -18.39 17.37
CA TYR A 33 28.40 -17.66 17.34
C TYR A 33 27.25 -18.64 17.23
N ILE A 34 26.19 -18.40 17.96
CA ILE A 34 25.00 -19.25 18.07
C ILE A 34 23.83 -18.53 17.41
N GLN A 35 23.09 -19.21 16.54
CA GLN A 35 21.89 -18.65 15.92
C GLN A 35 20.80 -18.46 16.98
N ILE A 36 20.15 -17.28 16.96
CA ILE A 36 19.04 -16.92 17.82
C ILE A 36 17.83 -16.52 16.97
N GLU A 37 16.62 -16.54 17.54
CA GLU A 37 15.37 -16.17 16.84
C GLU A 37 15.13 -14.66 16.74
N ASP A 38 16.02 -13.81 17.26
CA ASP A 38 15.93 -12.36 17.16
C ASP A 38 16.04 -11.91 15.69
N SER A 39 14.90 -11.71 15.03
CA SER A 39 14.83 -11.13 13.70
C SER A 39 14.65 -9.62 13.79
N TYR A 40 15.56 -8.85 13.24
CA TYR A 40 15.44 -7.39 13.09
C TYR A 40 14.70 -7.01 11.80
N VAL A 41 14.72 -7.90 10.81
CA VAL A 41 14.03 -7.78 9.52
C VAL A 41 13.59 -9.19 9.11
N ASP A 42 12.42 -9.35 8.51
CA ASP A 42 11.92 -10.64 8.04
C ASP A 42 12.95 -11.36 7.15
N GLY A 43 13.31 -12.60 7.51
CA GLY A 43 14.26 -13.43 6.78
C GLY A 43 15.73 -13.30 7.23
N ASP A 44 16.03 -12.49 8.23
CA ASP A 44 17.39 -12.35 8.76
C ASP A 44 17.83 -13.58 9.55
N ARG A 45 19.11 -13.89 9.46
CA ARG A 45 19.76 -14.87 10.34
C ARG A 45 20.66 -14.11 11.32
N VAL A 46 20.35 -14.21 12.61
CA VAL A 46 21.07 -13.50 13.67
C VAL A 46 21.84 -14.50 14.52
N TYR A 47 23.12 -14.23 14.71
CA TYR A 47 24.02 -15.04 15.54
C TYR A 47 24.59 -14.19 16.66
N ILE A 48 24.64 -14.71 17.88
CA ILE A 48 25.22 -14.05 19.05
C ILE A 48 26.48 -14.79 19.51
N ASN A 49 27.49 -14.03 19.88
CA ASN A 49 28.64 -14.57 20.61
C ASN A 49 28.32 -14.64 22.10
N PRO A 50 28.23 -15.84 22.71
CA PRO A 50 27.77 -16.02 24.09
C PRO A 50 28.73 -15.39 25.13
N LYS A 51 30.02 -15.17 24.77
CA LYS A 51 31.02 -14.59 25.68
C LYS A 51 31.04 -13.08 25.65
N THR A 52 30.73 -12.46 24.50
CA THR A 52 30.89 -11.01 24.32
C THR A 52 29.56 -10.28 24.13
N GLY A 53 28.46 -10.98 23.90
CA GLY A 53 27.15 -10.40 23.58
C GLY A 53 27.07 -9.71 22.22
N LYS A 54 28.15 -9.73 21.40
CA LYS A 54 28.14 -9.14 20.05
C LYS A 54 27.31 -10.01 19.12
N LYS A 55 26.50 -9.37 18.28
CA LYS A 55 25.66 -10.05 17.30
C LYS A 55 26.22 -9.90 15.89
N ILE A 56 26.00 -10.89 15.03
CA ILE A 56 26.23 -10.83 13.60
C ILE A 56 24.90 -11.05 12.90
N VAL A 57 24.51 -10.16 12.00
CA VAL A 57 23.28 -10.23 11.23
C VAL A 57 23.60 -10.52 9.77
N TYR A 58 22.97 -11.52 9.21
CA TYR A 58 23.01 -11.87 7.80
C TYR A 58 21.70 -11.48 7.15
N ILE A 59 21.79 -10.60 6.19
CA ILE A 59 20.65 -10.16 5.36
C ILE A 59 20.96 -10.61 3.93
N ASP A 60 20.00 -11.18 3.24
CA ASP A 60 20.18 -11.66 1.86
C ASP A 60 20.67 -10.52 0.96
N GLY A 61 21.78 -10.81 0.24
CA GLY A 61 22.41 -9.84 -0.65
C GLY A 61 23.35 -8.82 0.01
N LEU A 62 23.59 -8.92 1.33
CA LEU A 62 24.49 -8.02 2.06
C LEU A 62 25.69 -8.76 2.68
N SER A 63 26.77 -7.98 2.89
CA SER A 63 27.87 -8.45 3.76
C SER A 63 27.36 -8.53 5.20
N PRO A 64 27.80 -9.52 5.98
CA PRO A 64 27.40 -9.66 7.38
C PRO A 64 27.71 -8.40 8.20
N ILE A 65 26.73 -7.96 8.99
CA ILE A 65 26.78 -6.76 9.82
C ILE A 65 27.11 -7.17 11.25
N MET A 66 28.21 -6.68 11.81
CA MET A 66 28.56 -6.86 13.23
C MET A 66 27.92 -5.74 14.05
N LEU A 67 27.15 -6.12 15.07
CA LEU A 67 26.52 -5.21 16.00
C LEU A 67 27.29 -5.21 17.34
N GLU A 68 27.61 -4.03 17.84
CA GLU A 68 28.14 -3.86 19.19
C GLU A 68 27.05 -3.99 20.24
N VAL A 69 27.42 -4.30 21.47
CA VAL A 69 26.48 -4.36 22.61
C VAL A 69 25.77 -3.01 22.76
N GLY A 70 24.47 -3.03 23.01
CA GLY A 70 23.65 -1.81 23.11
C GLY A 70 23.32 -1.17 21.76
N THR A 71 23.51 -1.91 20.65
CA THR A 71 23.06 -1.50 19.31
C THR A 71 22.14 -2.53 18.68
N ALA A 72 21.23 -2.08 17.83
CA ALA A 72 20.30 -2.92 17.07
C ALA A 72 20.28 -2.51 15.61
N LEU A 73 19.98 -3.47 14.73
CA LEU A 73 19.63 -3.19 13.34
C LEU A 73 18.14 -2.88 13.25
N VAL A 74 17.77 -1.87 12.47
CA VAL A 74 16.37 -1.49 12.28
C VAL A 74 16.12 -1.20 10.81
N LYS A 75 14.92 -1.55 10.33
CA LYS A 75 14.38 -1.11 9.04
C LYS A 75 13.06 -0.38 9.30
N GLY A 76 12.92 0.82 8.73
CA GLY A 76 11.70 1.60 8.86
C GLY A 76 11.58 2.64 7.75
N TYR A 77 10.41 3.26 7.68
CA TYR A 77 10.15 4.37 6.75
C TYR A 77 10.34 5.70 7.45
N LEU A 78 11.08 6.61 6.83
CA LEU A 78 11.40 7.90 7.43
C LEU A 78 10.22 8.85 7.32
N ASP A 79 9.76 9.31 8.48
CA ASP A 79 8.79 10.38 8.67
C ASP A 79 9.53 11.62 9.21
N ILE A 80 9.48 12.75 8.49
CA ILE A 80 10.19 13.98 8.87
C ILE A 80 9.22 14.98 9.46
N MET A 81 9.52 15.45 10.69
CA MET A 81 8.75 16.42 11.42
C MET A 81 9.04 17.87 10.96
N GLN A 82 8.19 18.81 11.37
CA GLN A 82 8.32 20.25 11.02
C GLN A 82 9.69 20.84 11.38
N ASP A 83 10.31 20.37 12.48
CA ASP A 83 11.62 20.85 12.94
C ASP A 83 12.80 20.15 12.25
N ASN A 84 12.55 19.47 11.13
CA ASN A 84 13.55 18.77 10.31
C ASN A 84 14.32 17.62 11.01
N TYR A 85 13.86 17.10 12.15
CA TYR A 85 14.21 15.79 12.64
C TYR A 85 13.16 14.77 12.18
N GLY A 86 13.41 13.47 12.36
CA GLY A 86 12.46 12.47 11.92
C GLY A 86 12.39 11.24 12.81
N PHE A 87 11.49 10.34 12.43
CA PHE A 87 11.38 9.02 13.02
C PHE A 87 11.32 7.95 11.93
N LEU A 88 11.97 6.81 12.16
CA LEU A 88 11.69 5.62 11.36
C LEU A 88 10.45 4.94 11.95
N ARG A 89 9.42 4.85 11.14
CA ARG A 89 8.15 4.17 11.45
C ARG A 89 8.19 2.74 10.93
N ASP A 90 7.47 1.87 11.59
CA ASP A 90 7.21 0.53 11.11
C ASP A 90 6.22 0.51 9.91
N LYS A 91 5.84 -0.69 9.48
CA LYS A 91 4.89 -0.87 8.37
C LYS A 91 3.49 -0.32 8.63
N THR A 92 3.11 -0.06 9.88
CA THR A 92 1.80 0.49 10.23
C THR A 92 1.72 2.01 10.00
N LEU A 93 2.87 2.68 9.89
CA LEU A 93 3.07 4.12 9.74
C LEU A 93 2.49 4.94 10.91
N ARG A 94 2.16 4.29 12.02
CA ARG A 94 1.63 4.92 13.22
C ARG A 94 2.77 5.31 14.17
N ASN A 95 2.48 6.28 15.03
CA ASN A 95 3.41 6.64 16.11
C ASN A 95 3.44 5.51 17.14
N THR A 96 4.61 4.98 17.41
CA THR A 96 4.82 3.91 18.38
C THR A 96 5.95 4.26 19.34
N LYS A 97 6.04 3.55 20.47
CA LYS A 97 7.17 3.68 21.40
C LYS A 97 8.48 3.12 20.83
N ASN A 98 8.37 2.29 19.79
CA ASN A 98 9.51 1.64 19.15
C ASN A 98 10.07 2.45 17.97
N ASP A 99 9.51 3.64 17.70
CA ASP A 99 10.00 4.51 16.65
C ASP A 99 11.45 4.91 16.90
N VAL A 100 12.23 4.99 15.83
CA VAL A 100 13.66 5.35 15.93
C VAL A 100 13.86 6.80 15.56
N TYR A 101 14.41 7.57 16.49
CA TYR A 101 14.73 8.97 16.26
C TYR A 101 15.84 9.13 15.23
N VAL A 102 15.63 10.04 14.27
CA VAL A 102 16.60 10.41 13.24
C VAL A 102 16.92 11.89 13.35
N SER A 103 18.17 12.21 13.66
CA SER A 103 18.58 13.59 13.83
C SER A 103 18.59 14.37 12.50
N GLN A 104 18.41 15.68 12.58
CA GLN A 104 18.54 16.60 11.43
C GLN A 104 19.88 16.44 10.71
N THR A 105 20.94 16.18 11.46
CA THR A 105 22.29 15.95 10.91
C THR A 105 22.32 14.71 10.03
N MET A 106 21.71 13.60 10.47
CA MET A 106 21.64 12.36 9.70
C MET A 106 20.82 12.56 8.43
N ILE A 107 19.67 13.24 8.53
CA ILE A 107 18.81 13.55 7.38
C ILE A 107 19.59 14.34 6.32
N LYS A 108 20.31 15.38 6.73
CA LYS A 108 21.11 16.21 5.81
C LYS A 108 22.31 15.46 5.24
N LEU A 109 23.05 14.73 6.08
CA LEU A 109 24.26 14.01 5.68
C LEU A 109 23.98 12.95 4.61
N PHE A 110 22.88 12.21 4.77
CA PHE A 110 22.49 11.13 3.87
C PHE A 110 21.46 11.57 2.81
N GLY A 111 21.04 12.84 2.80
CA GLY A 111 20.04 13.36 1.87
C GLY A 111 18.70 12.64 1.94
N LEU A 112 18.32 12.20 3.15
CA LEU A 112 17.10 11.43 3.36
C LEU A 112 15.85 12.29 3.11
N ALA A 113 14.81 11.67 2.62
CA ALA A 113 13.51 12.28 2.35
C ALA A 113 12.38 11.50 3.02
N ILE A 114 11.23 12.16 3.19
CA ILE A 114 10.00 11.48 3.68
C ILE A 114 9.70 10.28 2.79
N GLY A 115 9.37 9.15 3.40
CA GLY A 115 9.02 7.91 2.70
C GLY A 115 10.21 7.03 2.34
N ASP A 116 11.46 7.48 2.56
CA ASP A 116 12.62 6.61 2.35
C ASP A 116 12.58 5.41 3.30
N SER A 117 12.78 4.21 2.76
CA SER A 117 13.04 3.00 3.54
C SER A 117 14.50 3.02 3.97
N VAL A 118 14.75 3.11 5.27
CA VAL A 118 16.11 3.16 5.83
C VAL A 118 16.39 1.89 6.62
N LEU A 119 17.45 1.19 6.24
CA LEU A 119 18.07 0.14 7.03
C LEU A 119 19.28 0.76 7.74
N GLY A 120 19.30 0.70 9.07
CA GLY A 120 20.36 1.33 9.82
C GLY A 120 20.62 0.68 11.18
N ILE A 121 21.69 1.14 11.82
CA ILE A 121 22.08 0.73 13.18
C ILE A 121 21.62 1.80 14.15
N THR A 122 20.96 1.37 15.21
CA THR A 122 20.47 2.22 16.29
C THR A 122 21.24 1.97 17.57
N ARG A 123 21.29 2.98 18.42
CA ARG A 123 21.65 2.84 19.82
C ARG A 123 20.36 2.59 20.61
N GLU A 124 20.41 1.67 21.57
CA GLU A 124 19.32 1.42 22.50
C GLU A 124 18.89 2.71 23.21
N ALA A 125 17.61 2.79 23.53
CA ALA A 125 17.06 3.95 24.21
C ALA A 125 17.46 3.95 25.69
N GLU A 126 17.82 5.13 26.22
CA GLU A 126 17.74 5.39 27.64
C GLU A 126 16.27 5.42 28.08
N GLU A 127 16.03 5.15 29.35
CA GLU A 127 14.67 5.13 29.90
C GLU A 127 13.91 6.42 29.58
N GLY A 128 12.72 6.28 28.97
CA GLY A 128 11.86 7.40 28.57
C GLY A 128 12.26 8.12 27.26
N LYS A 129 13.26 7.63 26.53
CA LYS A 129 13.67 8.18 25.23
C LYS A 129 13.45 7.19 24.09
N TYR A 130 13.47 7.68 22.86
CA TYR A 130 13.47 6.84 21.66
C TYR A 130 14.87 6.32 21.33
N PRO A 131 15.02 5.09 20.80
CA PRO A 131 16.28 4.65 20.23
C PRO A 131 16.70 5.61 19.10
N ALA A 132 18.00 5.83 18.93
CA ALA A 132 18.51 6.81 17.98
C ALA A 132 19.28 6.12 16.84
N LEU A 133 18.99 6.51 15.59
CA LEU A 133 19.75 6.08 14.41
C LEU A 133 21.16 6.67 14.46
N ILE A 134 22.18 5.79 14.49
CA ILE A 134 23.60 6.19 14.55
C ILE A 134 24.35 5.92 13.24
N TYR A 135 23.84 5.00 12.39
CA TYR A 135 24.47 4.67 11.12
C TYR A 135 23.41 4.22 10.09
N VAL A 136 23.56 4.64 8.84
CA VAL A 136 22.70 4.23 7.71
C VAL A 136 23.44 3.20 6.86
N VAL A 137 22.84 2.02 6.72
CA VAL A 137 23.37 0.91 5.92
C VAL A 137 22.84 0.98 4.50
N HIS A 138 21.51 1.07 4.34
CA HIS A 138 20.82 1.17 3.04
C HIS A 138 19.75 2.23 3.07
N ILE A 139 19.49 2.80 1.90
CA ILE A 139 18.37 3.68 1.61
C ILE A 139 17.62 3.09 0.41
N ASN A 140 16.33 2.78 0.57
CA ASN A 140 15.50 2.17 -0.47
C ASN A 140 16.12 0.91 -1.08
N ASP A 141 16.62 0.03 -0.22
CA ASP A 141 17.29 -1.25 -0.55
C ASP A 141 18.56 -1.09 -1.42
N LYS A 142 19.12 0.12 -1.51
CA LYS A 142 20.38 0.42 -2.21
C LYS A 142 21.44 0.88 -1.23
N THR A 143 22.70 0.59 -1.55
CA THR A 143 23.83 1.20 -0.83
C THR A 143 23.73 2.72 -0.90
N VAL A 144 24.17 3.40 0.16
CA VAL A 144 24.12 4.88 0.26
C VAL A 144 24.64 5.57 -1.00
N SER A 145 25.78 5.13 -1.55
CA SER A 145 26.37 5.71 -2.76
C SER A 145 25.51 5.58 -4.03
N LYS A 146 24.63 4.59 -4.10
CA LYS A 146 23.71 4.35 -5.23
C LYS A 146 22.37 5.07 -5.04
N ALA A 147 21.93 5.29 -3.80
CA ALA A 147 20.66 5.94 -3.47
C ALA A 147 20.60 7.40 -3.99
N PHE A 148 21.71 8.13 -3.96
CA PHE A 148 21.79 9.52 -4.43
C PHE A 148 21.56 9.72 -5.94
N ARG A 149 21.47 8.66 -6.73
CA ARG A 149 21.35 8.76 -8.20
C ARG A 149 19.91 8.67 -8.72
N SER A 150 18.93 8.43 -7.88
CA SER A 150 17.53 8.34 -8.31
C SER A 150 16.95 9.73 -8.62
N LYS A 151 16.26 9.85 -9.76
CA LYS A 151 15.50 11.08 -10.11
C LYS A 151 14.30 11.20 -9.20
N LYS A 152 14.00 12.41 -8.72
CA LYS A 152 12.82 12.67 -7.90
C LYS A 152 11.55 12.44 -8.70
N PHE A 153 10.52 11.91 -8.07
CA PHE A 153 9.23 11.54 -8.67
C PHE A 153 8.62 12.67 -9.50
N ASP A 154 8.64 13.90 -8.99
CA ASP A 154 8.05 15.07 -9.67
C ASP A 154 8.81 15.49 -10.95
N SER A 155 10.05 15.01 -11.12
CA SER A 155 10.87 15.26 -12.32
C SER A 155 10.78 14.13 -13.35
N LEU A 156 10.09 13.04 -13.06
CA LEU A 156 9.90 11.92 -14.00
C LEU A 156 8.91 12.29 -15.09
N ILE A 157 9.22 11.87 -16.32
CA ILE A 157 8.36 12.15 -17.49
C ILE A 157 7.15 11.21 -17.47
N PRO A 158 5.92 11.74 -17.34
CA PRO A 158 4.72 10.92 -17.30
C PRO A 158 4.36 10.36 -18.68
N MET A 159 3.86 9.11 -18.69
CA MET A 159 3.36 8.42 -19.87
C MET A 159 1.95 7.87 -19.62
N TYR A 160 1.26 7.52 -20.71
CA TYR A 160 0.03 6.77 -20.61
C TYR A 160 0.30 5.35 -20.11
N PRO A 161 -0.68 4.69 -19.45
CA PRO A 161 -0.63 3.26 -19.22
C PRO A 161 -0.53 2.50 -20.54
N LEU A 162 0.51 1.67 -20.69
CA LEU A 162 0.77 0.88 -21.89
C LEU A 162 0.77 -0.62 -21.62
N GLU A 163 0.87 -1.01 -20.35
CA GLU A 163 0.93 -2.39 -19.90
C GLU A 163 -0.24 -2.65 -18.95
N LYS A 164 -1.07 -3.62 -19.31
CA LYS A 164 -2.24 -4.05 -18.54
C LYS A 164 -1.80 -4.83 -17.31
N LEU A 165 -2.43 -4.59 -16.17
CA LEU A 165 -2.28 -5.41 -14.98
C LEU A 165 -3.08 -6.71 -15.16
N GLU A 166 -2.43 -7.86 -15.03
CA GLU A 166 -3.01 -9.17 -15.30
C GLU A 166 -3.85 -9.68 -14.12
N ILE A 167 -4.96 -8.99 -13.83
CA ILE A 167 -5.83 -9.33 -12.70
C ILE A 167 -6.82 -10.46 -12.99
N ASP A 168 -7.02 -10.86 -14.23
CA ASP A 168 -8.00 -11.86 -14.67
C ASP A 168 -7.49 -13.31 -14.61
N LYS A 169 -6.20 -13.53 -14.40
CA LYS A 169 -5.61 -14.87 -14.27
C LYS A 169 -6.12 -15.68 -13.05
N GLY A 170 -6.61 -15.00 -12.02
CA GLY A 170 -7.22 -15.61 -10.83
C GLY A 170 -8.65 -16.13 -11.03
N ASN A 171 -9.22 -16.02 -12.23
CA ASN A 171 -10.54 -16.55 -12.66
C ASN A 171 -11.77 -16.06 -11.88
N THR A 172 -11.71 -15.01 -11.06
CA THR A 172 -12.92 -14.42 -10.50
C THR A 172 -13.70 -13.69 -11.60
N LEU A 173 -15.02 -13.80 -11.57
CA LEU A 173 -15.87 -13.11 -12.57
C LEU A 173 -15.64 -11.60 -12.54
N SER A 174 -15.43 -11.02 -11.37
CA SER A 174 -15.15 -9.58 -11.20
C SER A 174 -13.91 -9.16 -11.97
N ASN A 175 -12.78 -9.81 -11.70
CA ASN A 175 -11.51 -9.47 -12.33
C ASN A 175 -11.53 -9.72 -13.83
N ARG A 176 -12.23 -10.76 -14.29
CA ARG A 176 -12.43 -11.03 -15.72
C ARG A 176 -13.26 -9.94 -16.39
N ILE A 177 -14.33 -9.45 -15.74
CA ILE A 177 -15.13 -8.32 -16.26
C ILE A 177 -14.29 -7.04 -16.30
N ILE A 178 -13.53 -6.73 -15.23
CA ILE A 178 -12.68 -5.55 -15.19
C ILE A 178 -11.67 -5.57 -16.35
N SER A 179 -10.96 -6.69 -16.49
CA SER A 179 -9.95 -6.84 -17.55
C SER A 179 -10.53 -6.74 -18.97
N LEU A 180 -11.81 -7.16 -19.15
CA LEU A 180 -12.51 -7.15 -20.44
C LEU A 180 -13.19 -5.81 -20.75
N ILE A 181 -13.70 -5.09 -19.74
CA ILE A 181 -14.57 -3.90 -19.95
C ILE A 181 -13.86 -2.61 -19.54
N SER A 182 -13.12 -2.60 -18.47
CA SER A 182 -12.44 -1.44 -17.93
C SER A 182 -11.04 -1.81 -17.44
N PRO A 183 -10.12 -2.18 -18.36
CA PRO A 183 -8.80 -2.65 -18.01
C PRO A 183 -8.02 -1.62 -17.22
N ILE A 184 -7.20 -2.12 -16.29
CA ILE A 184 -6.32 -1.31 -15.46
C ILE A 184 -4.90 -1.50 -15.96
N GLY A 185 -4.24 -0.41 -16.32
CA GLY A 185 -2.84 -0.43 -16.73
C GLY A 185 -1.91 0.12 -15.65
N LYS A 186 -0.62 -0.18 -15.75
CA LYS A 186 0.43 0.40 -14.90
C LYS A 186 0.43 1.93 -15.05
N GLY A 187 0.26 2.64 -13.94
CA GLY A 187 0.13 4.10 -13.92
C GLY A 187 -1.31 4.61 -14.05
N GLN A 188 -2.32 3.73 -13.95
CA GLN A 188 -3.73 4.10 -14.03
C GLN A 188 -4.19 4.91 -12.83
N ARG A 189 -5.07 5.90 -13.08
CA ARG A 189 -5.90 6.58 -12.08
C ARG A 189 -7.30 6.00 -12.16
N ALA A 190 -7.56 4.94 -11.39
CA ALA A 190 -8.80 4.18 -11.46
C ALA A 190 -9.75 4.56 -10.32
N LEU A 191 -11.02 4.80 -10.65
CA LEU A 191 -12.09 4.99 -9.68
C LEU A 191 -13.04 3.79 -9.69
N ILE A 192 -13.26 3.20 -8.52
CA ILE A 192 -14.34 2.25 -8.28
C ILE A 192 -15.49 3.03 -7.65
N VAL A 193 -16.48 3.35 -8.46
CA VAL A 193 -17.66 4.11 -8.06
C VAL A 193 -18.68 3.15 -7.45
N SER A 194 -18.98 3.32 -6.17
CA SER A 194 -19.81 2.36 -5.44
C SER A 194 -20.88 3.03 -4.60
N PRO A 195 -22.16 2.73 -4.85
CA PRO A 195 -23.19 2.97 -3.87
C PRO A 195 -23.06 2.01 -2.67
N PRO A 196 -23.66 2.34 -1.52
CA PRO A 196 -23.67 1.45 -0.36
C PRO A 196 -24.25 0.07 -0.69
N LYS A 197 -23.65 -0.99 -0.12
CA LYS A 197 -24.09 -2.39 -0.25
C LYS A 197 -24.04 -2.98 -1.67
N ALA A 198 -23.24 -2.43 -2.56
CA ALA A 198 -23.03 -2.95 -3.92
C ALA A 198 -21.87 -3.94 -4.07
N GLY A 199 -21.18 -4.31 -3.00
CA GLY A 199 -20.08 -5.28 -3.03
C GLY A 199 -18.67 -4.65 -3.14
N LYS A 200 -18.50 -3.38 -2.73
CA LYS A 200 -17.23 -2.64 -2.78
C LYS A 200 -16.06 -3.41 -2.16
N THR A 201 -16.19 -3.81 -0.89
CA THR A 201 -15.13 -4.48 -0.13
C THR A 201 -14.73 -5.82 -0.74
N THR A 202 -15.73 -6.62 -1.21
CA THR A 202 -15.46 -7.88 -1.94
C THR A 202 -14.66 -7.63 -3.21
N MET A 203 -15.05 -6.61 -3.99
CA MET A 203 -14.37 -6.22 -5.22
C MET A 203 -12.90 -5.84 -4.96
N LEU A 204 -12.64 -5.02 -3.93
CA LEU A 204 -11.28 -4.63 -3.56
C LEU A 204 -10.43 -5.84 -3.15
N LYS A 205 -10.99 -6.77 -2.37
CA LYS A 205 -10.30 -8.00 -1.97
C LYS A 205 -9.95 -8.87 -3.17
N GLU A 206 -10.89 -9.08 -4.09
CA GLU A 206 -10.64 -9.87 -5.31
C GLU A 206 -9.55 -9.24 -6.19
N ILE A 207 -9.54 -7.91 -6.34
CA ILE A 207 -8.48 -7.19 -7.05
C ILE A 207 -7.14 -7.35 -6.33
N ALA A 208 -7.11 -7.17 -5.01
CA ALA A 208 -5.89 -7.25 -4.21
C ALA A 208 -5.25 -8.64 -4.25
N ILE A 209 -6.05 -9.69 -4.08
CA ILE A 209 -5.59 -11.08 -4.16
C ILE A 209 -5.00 -11.34 -5.54
N SER A 210 -5.70 -10.94 -6.59
CA SER A 210 -5.23 -11.18 -7.95
C SER A 210 -3.96 -10.41 -8.28
N LEU A 211 -3.83 -9.16 -7.82
CA LEU A 211 -2.59 -8.40 -7.97
C LEU A 211 -1.42 -9.10 -7.27
N LYS A 212 -1.62 -9.60 -6.05
CA LYS A 212 -0.61 -10.31 -5.28
C LYS A 212 -0.15 -11.61 -5.96
N GLU A 213 -1.09 -12.36 -6.52
CA GLU A 213 -0.82 -13.66 -7.15
C GLU A 213 -0.21 -13.52 -8.55
N ASN A 214 -0.74 -12.61 -9.36
CA ASN A 214 -0.45 -12.55 -10.79
C ASN A 214 0.51 -11.42 -11.19
N CYS A 215 0.58 -10.33 -10.40
CA CYS A 215 1.42 -9.17 -10.69
C CYS A 215 2.61 -9.09 -9.74
N LYS A 216 3.38 -10.16 -9.59
CA LYS A 216 4.51 -10.27 -8.63
C LYS A 216 5.60 -9.20 -8.79
N SER A 217 5.70 -8.57 -9.96
CA SER A 217 6.62 -7.46 -10.22
C SER A 217 6.14 -6.13 -9.65
N ALA A 218 4.84 -6.02 -9.32
CA ALA A 218 4.25 -4.82 -8.76
C ALA A 218 4.08 -4.95 -7.24
N GLU A 219 4.47 -3.91 -6.52
CA GLU A 219 4.29 -3.85 -5.07
C GLU A 219 2.89 -3.33 -4.74
N LEU A 220 2.11 -4.12 -4.02
CA LEU A 220 0.77 -3.78 -3.58
C LEU A 220 0.81 -3.08 -2.22
N MET A 221 0.18 -1.90 -2.13
CA MET A 221 -0.09 -1.17 -0.90
C MET A 221 -1.60 -0.98 -0.75
N VAL A 222 -2.17 -1.44 0.35
CA VAL A 222 -3.59 -1.22 0.66
C VAL A 222 -3.69 -0.12 1.69
N LEU A 223 -4.45 0.93 1.38
CA LEU A 223 -4.61 2.11 2.22
C LEU A 223 -6.10 2.27 2.59
N LEU A 224 -6.42 2.06 3.84
CA LEU A 224 -7.77 2.14 4.40
C LEU A 224 -7.89 3.40 5.25
N ILE A 225 -8.73 4.34 4.84
CA ILE A 225 -8.89 5.66 5.50
C ILE A 225 -10.28 5.78 6.09
N ASP A 226 -10.35 6.06 7.40
CA ASP A 226 -11.60 6.22 8.15
C ASP A 226 -12.50 4.98 8.03
N GLU A 227 -11.89 3.79 8.01
CA GLU A 227 -12.61 2.52 7.87
C GLU A 227 -12.85 1.86 9.23
N ARG A 228 -13.72 0.87 9.29
CA ARG A 228 -14.06 0.16 10.53
C ARG A 228 -12.95 -0.82 10.91
N PRO A 229 -12.62 -0.95 12.21
CA PRO A 229 -11.58 -1.88 12.67
C PRO A 229 -11.80 -3.32 12.20
N GLU A 230 -13.06 -3.80 12.23
CA GLU A 230 -13.42 -5.14 11.75
C GLU A 230 -13.20 -5.34 10.24
N GLU A 231 -13.41 -4.28 9.42
CA GLU A 231 -13.13 -4.34 7.97
C GLU A 231 -11.64 -4.29 7.69
N VAL A 232 -10.87 -3.58 8.52
CA VAL A 232 -9.40 -3.56 8.45
C VAL A 232 -8.84 -4.96 8.70
N THR A 233 -9.22 -5.60 9.82
CA THR A 233 -8.77 -6.95 10.16
C THR A 233 -9.14 -7.96 9.09
N ASP A 234 -10.38 -7.90 8.56
CA ASP A 234 -10.85 -8.80 7.51
C ASP A 234 -10.04 -8.65 6.19
N ILE A 235 -9.58 -7.44 5.88
CA ILE A 235 -8.70 -7.20 4.72
C ILE A 235 -7.28 -7.69 5.01
N GLU A 236 -6.73 -7.41 6.19
CA GLU A 236 -5.40 -7.87 6.62
C GLU A 236 -5.29 -9.40 6.58
N ASP A 237 -6.27 -10.10 7.14
CA ASP A 237 -6.34 -11.57 7.15
C ASP A 237 -6.47 -12.15 5.74
N THR A 238 -7.27 -11.49 4.88
CA THR A 238 -7.54 -11.98 3.53
C THR A 238 -6.35 -11.76 2.59
N ILE A 239 -5.71 -10.59 2.64
CA ILE A 239 -4.66 -10.22 1.70
C ILE A 239 -3.30 -10.64 2.21
N GLY A 240 -3.08 -10.64 3.55
CA GLY A 240 -1.80 -10.99 4.16
C GLY A 240 -0.65 -10.19 3.57
N GLY A 241 -0.81 -8.86 3.42
CA GLY A 241 0.12 -7.98 2.73
C GLY A 241 0.41 -6.69 3.49
N TYR A 242 0.90 -5.69 2.76
CA TYR A 242 1.18 -4.37 3.30
C TYR A 242 -0.11 -3.55 3.36
N VAL A 243 -0.81 -3.64 4.49
CA VAL A 243 -2.05 -2.88 4.77
C VAL A 243 -1.70 -1.74 5.73
N ILE A 244 -2.04 -0.54 5.30
CA ILE A 244 -1.91 0.70 6.07
C ILE A 244 -3.32 1.17 6.37
N SER A 245 -3.63 1.43 7.63
CA SER A 245 -4.99 1.76 8.01
C SER A 245 -5.06 2.90 9.01
N SER A 246 -6.14 3.68 8.87
CA SER A 246 -6.57 4.66 9.82
C SER A 246 -8.07 4.45 10.07
N THR A 247 -8.44 4.10 11.29
CA THR A 247 -9.80 3.72 11.66
C THR A 247 -10.62 4.93 12.10
N PHE A 248 -11.95 4.84 12.06
CA PHE A 248 -12.87 5.96 12.28
C PHE A 248 -12.77 6.60 13.68
N ASP A 249 -12.17 5.92 14.65
CA ASP A 249 -11.91 6.42 16.01
C ASP A 249 -10.69 7.36 16.09
N GLN A 250 -9.91 7.48 15.01
CA GLN A 250 -8.76 8.37 14.92
C GLN A 250 -9.17 9.77 14.46
N LYS A 251 -8.26 10.74 14.68
CA LYS A 251 -8.50 12.12 14.28
C LYS A 251 -8.36 12.32 12.77
N PRO A 252 -9.06 13.32 12.18
CA PRO A 252 -8.90 13.64 10.76
C PRO A 252 -7.46 13.94 10.33
N GLU A 253 -6.63 14.54 11.23
CA GLU A 253 -5.21 14.78 11.00
C GLU A 253 -4.43 13.49 10.76
N ASP A 254 -4.75 12.44 11.53
CA ASP A 254 -4.09 11.13 11.42
C ASP A 254 -4.43 10.46 10.08
N HIS A 255 -5.69 10.58 9.62
CA HIS A 255 -6.09 10.07 8.30
C HIS A 255 -5.29 10.71 7.17
N ILE A 256 -5.12 12.03 7.24
CA ILE A 256 -4.35 12.79 6.23
C ILE A 256 -2.88 12.43 6.30
N HIS A 257 -2.29 12.43 7.49
CA HIS A 257 -0.87 12.13 7.69
C HIS A 257 -0.51 10.75 7.14
N ILE A 258 -1.27 9.73 7.51
CA ILE A 258 -1.06 8.36 7.04
C ILE A 258 -1.19 8.27 5.52
N ALA A 259 -2.18 8.93 4.92
CA ALA A 259 -2.36 8.92 3.47
C ALA A 259 -1.21 9.62 2.75
N GLU A 260 -0.81 10.81 3.18
CA GLU A 260 0.30 11.55 2.57
C GLU A 260 1.63 10.79 2.73
N PHE A 261 1.87 10.19 3.90
CA PHE A 261 3.07 9.42 4.16
C PHE A 261 3.14 8.15 3.30
N ALA A 262 2.02 7.42 3.18
CA ALA A 262 1.93 6.26 2.28
C ALA A 262 2.19 6.64 0.82
N LEU A 263 1.70 7.80 0.36
CA LEU A 263 1.98 8.31 -0.98
C LEU A 263 3.46 8.60 -1.18
N GLU A 264 4.14 9.22 -0.20
CA GLU A 264 5.57 9.49 -0.32
C GLU A 264 6.39 8.19 -0.36
N ILE A 265 6.04 7.17 0.43
CA ILE A 265 6.64 5.83 0.34
C ILE A 265 6.45 5.24 -1.07
N ALA A 266 5.24 5.30 -1.62
CA ALA A 266 4.96 4.82 -2.97
C ALA A 266 5.82 5.55 -4.02
N LYS A 267 5.97 6.88 -3.91
CA LYS A 267 6.84 7.67 -4.80
C LYS A 267 8.30 7.25 -4.69
N ARG A 268 8.84 7.03 -3.47
CA ARG A 268 10.24 6.54 -3.29
C ARG A 268 10.45 5.19 -3.98
N LYS A 269 9.47 4.28 -3.86
CA LYS A 269 9.53 2.97 -4.55
C LYS A 269 9.56 3.15 -6.08
N VAL A 270 8.71 4.01 -6.63
CA VAL A 270 8.70 4.31 -8.08
C VAL A 270 10.01 4.92 -8.55
N GLU A 271 10.59 5.89 -7.82
CA GLU A 271 11.90 6.47 -8.12
C GLU A 271 13.01 5.41 -8.18
N ASN A 272 12.83 4.31 -7.46
CA ASN A 272 13.74 3.18 -7.44
C ASN A 272 13.44 2.11 -8.52
N GLY A 273 12.50 2.41 -9.44
CA GLY A 273 12.19 1.55 -10.58
C GLY A 273 11.13 0.47 -10.29
N LYS A 274 10.41 0.58 -9.15
CA LYS A 274 9.34 -0.36 -8.81
C LYS A 274 8.01 0.09 -9.39
N ASP A 275 7.22 -0.88 -9.86
CA ASP A 275 5.81 -0.65 -10.12
C ASP A 275 5.04 -0.77 -8.81
N VAL A 276 4.25 0.24 -8.49
CA VAL A 276 3.48 0.29 -7.22
C VAL A 276 2.01 0.43 -7.53
N VAL A 277 1.18 -0.38 -6.89
CA VAL A 277 -0.27 -0.29 -6.93
C VAL A 277 -0.80 0.05 -5.55
N VAL A 278 -1.46 1.20 -5.43
CA VAL A 278 -2.14 1.64 -4.20
C VAL A 278 -3.64 1.38 -4.37
N LEU A 279 -4.19 0.52 -3.52
CA LEU A 279 -5.64 0.37 -3.36
C LEU A 279 -6.09 1.30 -2.23
N LEU A 280 -6.88 2.32 -2.53
CA LEU A 280 -7.36 3.30 -1.56
C LEU A 280 -8.86 3.12 -1.27
N ASP A 281 -9.21 2.79 -0.07
CA ASP A 281 -10.58 2.81 0.45
C ASP A 281 -10.73 3.82 1.59
N SER A 282 -11.28 5.01 1.41
CA SER A 282 -11.82 5.58 0.18
C SER A 282 -11.31 7.02 -0.04
N ILE A 283 -11.27 7.43 -1.30
CA ILE A 283 -10.95 8.83 -1.65
C ILE A 283 -12.00 9.81 -1.10
N THR A 284 -13.25 9.37 -1.01
CA THR A 284 -14.35 10.18 -0.44
C THR A 284 -14.09 10.50 1.02
N ARG A 285 -13.69 9.51 1.82
CA ARG A 285 -13.39 9.69 3.24
C ARG A 285 -12.11 10.52 3.43
N LEU A 286 -11.10 10.33 2.61
CA LEU A 286 -9.91 11.18 2.62
C LEU A 286 -10.26 12.63 2.31
N ALA A 287 -11.10 12.89 1.31
CA ALA A 287 -11.56 14.24 0.99
C ALA A 287 -12.39 14.87 2.13
N ARG A 288 -13.20 14.08 2.83
CA ARG A 288 -13.94 14.53 4.02
C ARG A 288 -12.97 14.93 5.15
N ALA A 289 -11.92 14.15 5.41
CA ALA A 289 -10.92 14.48 6.42
C ALA A 289 -10.24 15.82 6.11
N TYR A 290 -9.86 16.06 4.86
CA TYR A 290 -9.30 17.35 4.43
C TYR A 290 -10.30 18.51 4.62
N ASN A 291 -11.60 18.29 4.35
CA ASN A 291 -12.62 19.31 4.50
C ASN A 291 -12.81 19.75 5.96
N LEU A 292 -12.50 18.87 6.92
CA LEU A 292 -12.57 19.18 8.36
C LEU A 292 -11.37 20.01 8.84
N ILE A 293 -10.21 19.90 8.20
CA ILE A 293 -8.95 20.48 8.70
C ILE A 293 -8.54 21.74 7.93
N VAL A 294 -8.83 21.79 6.63
CA VAL A 294 -8.42 22.94 5.81
C VAL A 294 -9.14 24.20 6.28
N PRO A 295 -8.41 25.31 6.52
CA PRO A 295 -9.05 26.58 6.86
C PRO A 295 -10.06 26.99 5.80
N SER A 296 -11.25 27.44 6.25
CA SER A 296 -12.32 27.81 5.34
C SER A 296 -11.89 28.95 4.41
N SER A 297 -12.14 28.76 3.10
CA SER A 297 -11.92 29.81 2.08
C SER A 297 -13.00 30.89 2.11
N GLY A 298 -14.08 30.70 2.88
CA GLY A 298 -15.28 31.53 2.85
C GLY A 298 -16.20 31.26 1.64
N LYS A 299 -15.82 30.33 0.75
CA LYS A 299 -16.63 29.88 -0.38
C LYS A 299 -16.93 28.41 -0.21
N LEU A 300 -18.21 28.05 -0.26
CA LEU A 300 -18.63 26.66 -0.16
C LEU A 300 -19.25 26.19 -1.47
N LEU A 301 -18.85 25.00 -1.91
CA LEU A 301 -19.52 24.25 -2.96
C LEU A 301 -20.80 23.60 -2.41
N SER A 302 -21.61 23.02 -3.30
CA SER A 302 -22.75 22.20 -2.90
C SER A 302 -22.37 21.19 -1.83
N GLY A 303 -23.24 20.99 -0.82
CA GLY A 303 -22.98 20.03 0.25
C GLY A 303 -22.01 20.51 1.34
N GLY A 304 -21.61 21.79 1.36
CA GLY A 304 -20.73 22.35 2.38
C GLY A 304 -19.24 22.01 2.22
N PHE A 305 -18.81 21.69 1.00
CA PHE A 305 -17.42 21.38 0.70
C PHE A 305 -16.62 22.64 0.38
N ASP A 306 -15.47 22.84 1.04
CA ASP A 306 -14.56 23.93 0.71
C ASP A 306 -13.68 23.59 -0.51
N PRO A 307 -13.62 24.45 -1.55
CA PRO A 307 -12.80 24.18 -2.74
C PRO A 307 -11.33 23.91 -2.42
N ASN A 308 -10.77 24.56 -1.39
CA ASN A 308 -9.38 24.36 -0.98
C ASN A 308 -9.12 22.94 -0.46
N ALA A 309 -10.14 22.31 0.12
CA ALA A 309 -10.03 20.95 0.65
C ALA A 309 -9.89 19.88 -0.44
N LEU A 310 -10.25 20.19 -1.70
CA LEU A 310 -10.10 19.28 -2.84
C LEU A 310 -8.67 19.22 -3.40
N TYR A 311 -7.88 20.26 -3.18
CA TYR A 311 -6.57 20.37 -3.83
C TYR A 311 -5.62 19.21 -3.47
N ARG A 312 -5.45 18.92 -2.18
CA ARG A 312 -4.54 17.86 -1.73
C ARG A 312 -5.01 16.45 -2.11
N PRO A 313 -6.28 16.06 -1.91
CA PRO A 313 -6.78 14.76 -2.40
C PRO A 313 -6.66 14.60 -3.91
N LYS A 314 -6.91 15.67 -4.70
CA LYS A 314 -6.67 15.65 -6.15
C LYS A 314 -5.20 15.46 -6.50
N LYS A 315 -4.30 16.12 -5.76
CA LYS A 315 -2.85 15.92 -5.92
C LYS A 315 -2.45 14.49 -5.57
N PHE A 316 -3.02 13.91 -4.51
CA PHE A 316 -2.82 12.51 -4.15
C PHE A 316 -3.21 11.59 -5.30
N PHE A 317 -4.45 11.63 -5.76
CA PHE A 317 -4.94 10.78 -6.84
C PHE A 317 -4.27 11.07 -8.17
N GLY A 318 -3.99 12.33 -8.45
CA GLY A 318 -3.27 12.79 -9.65
C GLY A 318 -1.79 12.39 -9.70
N ALA A 319 -1.22 11.92 -8.58
CA ALA A 319 0.14 11.39 -8.57
C ALA A 319 0.28 10.12 -9.40
N ALA A 320 -0.79 9.33 -9.55
CA ALA A 320 -0.76 8.10 -10.35
C ALA A 320 -0.37 8.38 -11.79
N ARG A 321 0.71 7.74 -12.24
CA ARG A 321 1.28 7.86 -13.59
C ARG A 321 2.21 6.71 -13.90
N ASN A 322 2.28 6.33 -15.16
CA ASN A 322 3.41 5.57 -15.68
C ASN A 322 4.55 6.55 -16.01
N THR A 323 5.80 6.11 -15.92
CA THR A 323 6.97 6.96 -16.15
C THR A 323 7.89 6.37 -17.20
N LYS A 324 8.61 7.22 -17.93
CA LYS A 324 9.53 6.81 -18.99
C LYS A 324 10.84 6.21 -18.43
N GLU A 325 11.28 6.67 -17.27
CA GLU A 325 12.66 6.47 -16.80
C GLU A 325 12.74 5.66 -15.49
N ALA A 326 11.60 5.39 -14.88
CA ALA A 326 11.51 4.70 -13.58
C ALA A 326 10.33 3.73 -13.58
N GLY A 327 9.79 3.39 -12.40
CA GLY A 327 8.62 2.56 -12.28
C GLY A 327 7.30 3.30 -12.54
N SER A 328 6.19 2.68 -12.19
CA SER A 328 4.85 3.25 -12.31
C SER A 328 4.15 3.35 -10.96
N LEU A 329 3.29 4.36 -10.80
CA LEU A 329 2.35 4.47 -9.68
C LEU A 329 0.92 4.32 -10.21
N THR A 330 0.26 3.25 -9.85
CA THR A 330 -1.16 3.02 -10.11
C THR A 330 -1.95 3.30 -8.84
N ILE A 331 -3.03 4.07 -8.91
CA ILE A 331 -3.94 4.29 -7.79
C ILE A 331 -5.33 3.82 -8.19
N ILE A 332 -5.86 2.85 -7.44
CA ILE A 332 -7.23 2.35 -7.57
C ILE A 332 -7.98 2.80 -6.32
N ALA A 333 -8.80 3.82 -6.46
CA ALA A 333 -9.49 4.44 -5.33
C ALA A 333 -10.99 4.16 -5.40
N THR A 334 -11.62 3.89 -4.26
CA THR A 334 -13.08 3.83 -4.18
C THR A 334 -13.67 5.21 -3.97
N ALA A 335 -14.73 5.52 -4.70
CA ALA A 335 -15.55 6.71 -4.53
C ALA A 335 -16.97 6.31 -4.13
N LEU A 336 -17.48 6.89 -3.05
CA LEU A 336 -18.83 6.64 -2.56
C LEU A 336 -19.82 7.54 -3.29
N VAL A 337 -20.94 6.96 -3.74
CA VAL A 337 -22.05 7.66 -4.39
C VAL A 337 -23.38 7.17 -3.80
N ASP A 338 -24.46 7.91 -4.05
CA ASP A 338 -25.83 7.54 -3.58
C ASP A 338 -25.90 7.27 -2.05
N THR A 339 -25.08 7.98 -1.26
CA THR A 339 -25.06 7.87 0.21
C THR A 339 -26.12 8.76 0.88
N GLY A 340 -26.80 9.59 0.12
CA GLY A 340 -27.66 10.67 0.62
C GLY A 340 -26.88 11.93 1.02
N SER A 341 -25.56 11.93 0.91
CA SER A 341 -24.68 13.07 1.21
C SER A 341 -24.33 13.82 -0.08
N ARG A 342 -24.80 15.06 -0.23
CA ARG A 342 -24.40 15.93 -1.37
C ARG A 342 -22.90 16.18 -1.45
N LEU A 343 -22.21 16.07 -0.32
CA LEU A 343 -20.76 16.20 -0.25
C LEU A 343 -20.08 15.08 -1.04
N ASP A 344 -20.55 13.84 -0.93
CA ASP A 344 -19.99 12.70 -1.63
C ASP A 344 -20.18 12.81 -3.14
N ASP A 345 -21.33 13.32 -3.58
CA ASP A 345 -21.61 13.56 -4.99
C ASP A 345 -20.65 14.61 -5.58
N VAL A 346 -20.39 15.70 -4.83
CA VAL A 346 -19.40 16.71 -5.24
C VAL A 346 -18.00 16.11 -5.33
N VAL A 347 -17.59 15.32 -4.33
CA VAL A 347 -16.29 14.63 -4.35
C VAL A 347 -16.19 13.75 -5.58
N TYR A 348 -17.19 12.89 -5.85
CA TYR A 348 -17.17 12.02 -7.02
C TYR A 348 -17.03 12.83 -8.33
N GLU A 349 -17.86 13.84 -8.57
CA GLU A 349 -17.79 14.65 -9.80
C GLU A 349 -16.42 15.32 -9.99
N GLU A 350 -15.81 15.79 -8.90
CA GLU A 350 -14.49 16.43 -8.94
C GLU A 350 -13.35 15.43 -9.25
N PHE A 351 -13.47 14.17 -8.81
CA PHE A 351 -12.48 13.13 -9.09
C PHE A 351 -12.68 12.41 -10.43
N LYS A 352 -13.91 12.34 -10.93
CA LYS A 352 -14.24 11.80 -12.24
C LYS A 352 -13.44 12.50 -13.37
N GLY A 353 -13.27 13.82 -13.27
CA GLY A 353 -12.43 14.58 -14.20
C GLY A 353 -10.93 14.25 -14.11
N THR A 354 -10.45 13.80 -12.94
CA THR A 354 -9.03 13.48 -12.69
C THR A 354 -8.69 12.04 -13.08
N GLY A 355 -9.65 11.13 -12.91
CA GLY A 355 -9.52 9.71 -13.27
C GLY A 355 -9.42 9.48 -14.77
N ASN A 356 -8.86 8.35 -15.15
CA ASN A 356 -8.81 7.85 -16.53
C ASN A 356 -9.33 6.41 -16.67
N MET A 357 -9.93 5.86 -15.61
CA MET A 357 -10.66 4.61 -15.61
C MET A 357 -11.77 4.69 -14.56
N GLU A 358 -12.97 4.26 -14.89
CA GLU A 358 -14.10 4.17 -13.98
C GLU A 358 -14.72 2.77 -14.03
N LEU A 359 -14.89 2.18 -12.85
CA LEU A 359 -15.63 0.94 -12.64
C LEU A 359 -16.86 1.27 -11.79
N HIS A 360 -18.04 1.15 -12.36
CA HIS A 360 -19.29 1.45 -11.67
C HIS A 360 -19.92 0.19 -11.09
N LEU A 361 -20.10 0.14 -9.78
CA LEU A 361 -20.97 -0.80 -9.13
C LEU A 361 -22.41 -0.24 -9.13
N ASP A 362 -23.39 -1.12 -9.22
CA ASP A 362 -24.81 -0.72 -9.37
C ASP A 362 -25.67 -1.38 -8.30
N ARG A 363 -26.40 -0.55 -7.55
CA ARG A 363 -27.26 -1.01 -6.46
C ARG A 363 -28.43 -1.85 -6.96
N ASN A 364 -29.06 -1.50 -8.09
CA ASN A 364 -30.19 -2.24 -8.62
C ASN A 364 -29.76 -3.65 -9.05
N ILE A 365 -28.55 -3.77 -9.65
CA ILE A 365 -27.97 -5.06 -10.04
C ILE A 365 -27.72 -5.91 -8.78
N ALA A 366 -27.18 -5.31 -7.72
CA ALA A 366 -26.93 -5.99 -6.44
C ALA A 366 -28.22 -6.42 -5.73
N GLU A 367 -29.26 -5.57 -5.73
CA GLU A 367 -30.58 -5.87 -5.15
C GLU A 367 -31.26 -7.05 -5.88
N MET A 368 -31.02 -7.21 -7.17
CA MET A 368 -31.45 -8.38 -7.95
C MET A 368 -30.57 -9.63 -7.74
N ARG A 369 -29.62 -9.59 -6.77
CA ARG A 369 -28.68 -10.69 -6.47
C ARG A 369 -27.84 -11.14 -7.66
N ILE A 370 -27.48 -10.21 -8.55
CA ILE A 370 -26.57 -10.44 -9.66
C ILE A 370 -25.20 -9.95 -9.24
N PHE A 371 -24.25 -10.89 -9.14
CA PHE A 371 -22.87 -10.59 -8.73
C PHE A 371 -21.86 -11.14 -9.74
N PRO A 372 -20.75 -10.38 -9.99
CA PRO A 372 -20.46 -9.05 -9.46
C PRO A 372 -21.44 -8.00 -10.00
N ALA A 373 -21.82 -7.04 -9.13
CA ALA A 373 -22.79 -6.01 -9.48
C ALA A 373 -22.18 -4.85 -10.27
N ILE A 374 -21.40 -5.16 -11.31
CA ILE A 374 -20.70 -4.20 -12.17
C ILE A 374 -21.65 -3.72 -13.26
N ASN A 375 -21.84 -2.42 -13.38
CA ASN A 375 -22.52 -1.82 -14.52
C ASN A 375 -21.55 -1.76 -15.72
N VAL A 376 -21.62 -2.76 -16.59
CA VAL A 376 -20.69 -2.90 -17.72
C VAL A 376 -20.84 -1.82 -18.80
N LYS A 377 -21.99 -1.11 -18.83
CA LYS A 377 -22.22 -0.03 -19.78
C LYS A 377 -21.61 1.29 -19.32
N LYS A 378 -21.64 1.57 -18.00
CA LYS A 378 -21.08 2.78 -17.41
C LYS A 378 -19.57 2.67 -17.16
N SER A 379 -19.03 1.46 -17.06
CA SER A 379 -17.62 1.21 -16.78
C SER A 379 -16.77 1.33 -18.04
N SER A 380 -15.64 2.04 -17.93
CA SER A 380 -14.74 2.26 -19.06
C SER A 380 -13.34 2.69 -18.64
N THR A 381 -12.37 2.51 -19.53
CA THR A 381 -11.00 3.05 -19.42
C THR A 381 -10.75 3.98 -20.61
N ARG A 382 -10.20 5.17 -20.34
CA ARG A 382 -9.77 6.11 -21.40
C ARG A 382 -8.54 5.56 -22.09
N LYS A 383 -8.53 5.61 -23.43
CA LYS A 383 -7.46 5.07 -24.27
C LYS A 383 -7.19 3.58 -24.01
N ASP A 384 -8.25 2.82 -23.83
CA ASP A 384 -8.19 1.37 -23.61
C ASP A 384 -7.52 0.64 -24.79
N GLU A 385 -7.52 1.26 -26.00
CA GLU A 385 -6.78 0.78 -27.18
C GLU A 385 -5.27 0.62 -26.95
N LEU A 386 -4.72 1.31 -25.95
CA LEU A 386 -3.29 1.16 -25.58
C LEU A 386 -3.02 -0.06 -24.70
N LEU A 387 -4.08 -0.64 -24.12
CA LEU A 387 -4.01 -1.78 -23.20
C LEU A 387 -4.45 -3.10 -23.83
N TYR A 388 -5.09 -3.05 -25.00
CA TYR A 388 -5.50 -4.21 -25.77
C TYR A 388 -4.65 -4.37 -27.03
N GLY A 389 -4.48 -5.59 -27.48
CA GLY A 389 -4.03 -5.85 -28.84
C GLY A 389 -5.06 -5.38 -29.87
N ALA A 390 -4.66 -5.02 -31.09
CA ALA A 390 -5.55 -4.49 -32.10
C ALA A 390 -6.75 -5.40 -32.44
N GLU A 391 -6.52 -6.71 -32.52
CA GLU A 391 -7.61 -7.68 -32.78
C GLU A 391 -8.50 -7.90 -31.55
N GLU A 392 -7.90 -7.93 -30.35
CA GLU A 392 -8.63 -7.98 -29.09
C GLU A 392 -9.59 -6.80 -28.96
N LYS A 393 -9.10 -5.57 -29.22
CA LYS A 393 -9.90 -4.35 -29.17
C LYS A 393 -11.11 -4.40 -30.14
N LYS A 394 -10.92 -4.86 -31.38
CA LYS A 394 -12.02 -5.01 -32.34
C LYS A 394 -13.13 -5.94 -31.83
N LYS A 395 -12.75 -7.04 -31.20
CA LYS A 395 -13.70 -8.01 -30.65
C LYS A 395 -14.43 -7.47 -29.43
N ILE A 396 -13.72 -6.77 -28.56
CA ILE A 396 -14.32 -6.09 -27.41
C ILE A 396 -15.30 -5.01 -27.84
N ASP A 397 -14.98 -4.22 -28.87
CA ASP A 397 -15.88 -3.20 -29.41
C ASP A 397 -17.16 -3.81 -30.01
N LYS A 398 -17.05 -4.95 -30.72
CA LYS A 398 -18.21 -5.71 -31.16
C LYS A 398 -19.07 -6.18 -29.98
N LEU A 399 -18.45 -6.67 -28.91
CA LEU A 399 -19.17 -7.10 -27.70
C LEU A 399 -19.90 -5.89 -27.06
N ARG A 400 -19.23 -4.76 -26.93
CA ARG A 400 -19.83 -3.50 -26.41
C ARG A 400 -21.00 -3.05 -27.26
N THR A 401 -20.88 -3.12 -28.59
CA THR A 401 -21.98 -2.79 -29.53
C THR A 401 -23.17 -3.72 -29.32
N LYS A 402 -22.95 -5.03 -29.15
CA LYS A 402 -24.02 -5.99 -28.90
C LYS A 402 -24.81 -5.71 -27.61
N ILE A 403 -24.12 -5.26 -26.55
CA ILE A 403 -24.78 -5.00 -25.26
C ILE A 403 -25.33 -3.57 -25.13
N SER A 404 -24.99 -2.65 -26.05
CA SER A 404 -25.38 -1.23 -25.97
C SER A 404 -26.90 -1.02 -25.97
N GLY A 405 -27.65 -1.82 -26.74
CA GLY A 405 -29.11 -1.77 -26.81
C GLY A 405 -29.85 -2.43 -25.64
N LEU A 406 -29.15 -3.14 -24.77
CA LEU A 406 -29.74 -3.81 -23.61
C LEU A 406 -29.89 -2.85 -22.43
N THR A 407 -30.75 -3.17 -21.47
CA THR A 407 -30.78 -2.52 -20.16
C THR A 407 -29.47 -2.80 -19.40
N ASP A 408 -29.12 -1.99 -18.39
CA ASP A 408 -27.90 -2.18 -17.59
C ASP A 408 -27.85 -3.57 -16.94
N VAL A 409 -28.99 -4.04 -16.45
CA VAL A 409 -29.13 -5.38 -15.84
C VAL A 409 -28.94 -6.49 -16.87
N GLU A 410 -29.59 -6.39 -18.04
CA GLU A 410 -29.47 -7.40 -19.11
C GLU A 410 -28.05 -7.46 -19.69
N ALA A 411 -27.42 -6.32 -19.89
CA ALA A 411 -26.03 -6.22 -20.35
C ALA A 411 -25.08 -6.95 -19.39
N THR A 412 -25.20 -6.69 -18.09
CA THR A 412 -24.38 -7.35 -17.07
C THR A 412 -24.66 -8.87 -17.00
N LYS A 413 -25.93 -9.29 -17.03
CA LYS A 413 -26.29 -10.73 -17.09
C LYS A 413 -25.70 -11.40 -18.32
N THR A 414 -25.76 -10.74 -19.47
CA THR A 414 -25.21 -11.26 -20.73
C THR A 414 -23.69 -11.47 -20.62
N ILE A 415 -22.94 -10.50 -20.13
CA ILE A 415 -21.49 -10.63 -19.93
C ILE A 415 -21.18 -11.77 -18.94
N ILE A 416 -21.84 -11.82 -17.79
CA ILE A 416 -21.66 -12.92 -16.81
C ILE A 416 -21.95 -14.28 -17.45
N SER A 417 -23.02 -14.40 -18.24
CA SER A 417 -23.37 -15.65 -18.94
C SER A 417 -22.29 -16.08 -19.93
N LEU A 418 -21.72 -15.16 -20.68
CA LEU A 418 -20.63 -15.44 -21.61
C LEU A 418 -19.37 -15.89 -20.87
N LEU A 419 -18.99 -15.20 -19.81
CA LEU A 419 -17.83 -15.54 -18.98
C LEU A 419 -17.95 -16.90 -18.31
N LYS A 420 -19.16 -17.29 -17.85
CA LYS A 420 -19.40 -18.61 -17.26
C LYS A 420 -19.24 -19.78 -18.25
N LYS A 421 -19.33 -19.52 -19.56
CA LYS A 421 -19.13 -20.53 -20.63
C LYS A 421 -17.67 -20.68 -21.05
N THR A 422 -16.77 -19.90 -20.49
CA THR A 422 -15.35 -19.89 -20.82
C THR A 422 -14.49 -19.86 -19.56
N LYS A 423 -13.29 -20.44 -19.60
CA LYS A 423 -12.36 -20.45 -18.46
C LYS A 423 -11.53 -19.17 -18.38
N THR A 424 -11.14 -18.62 -19.51
CA THR A 424 -10.29 -17.42 -19.61
C THR A 424 -10.94 -16.34 -20.48
N ASN A 425 -10.41 -15.11 -20.40
CA ASN A 425 -10.83 -14.04 -21.29
C ASN A 425 -10.38 -14.27 -22.73
N ASP A 426 -9.21 -14.88 -22.92
CA ASP A 426 -8.68 -15.23 -24.25
C ASP A 426 -9.62 -16.20 -24.95
N GLU A 427 -10.06 -17.27 -24.27
CA GLU A 427 -11.05 -18.21 -24.80
C GLU A 427 -12.38 -17.52 -25.18
N LEU A 428 -12.82 -16.52 -24.39
CA LEU A 428 -14.02 -15.76 -24.72
C LEU A 428 -13.77 -14.89 -25.96
N ILE A 429 -12.64 -14.20 -26.02
CA ILE A 429 -12.28 -13.32 -27.12
C ILE A 429 -12.12 -14.11 -28.43
N GLU A 430 -11.57 -15.33 -28.38
CA GLU A 430 -11.49 -16.20 -29.58
C GLU A 430 -12.87 -16.55 -30.15
N LYS A 431 -13.88 -16.73 -29.28
CA LYS A 431 -15.25 -17.08 -29.66
C LYS A 431 -16.12 -15.89 -30.09
N LEU A 432 -15.66 -14.64 -29.93
CA LEU A 432 -16.34 -13.41 -30.36
C LEU A 432 -16.03 -13.09 -31.83
#